data_a30518a43096248a401a25c3b21c237e
#
_entry.id   a30518a43096248a401a25c3b21c237e
#
_cell.length_a   1.000
_cell.length_b   1.000
_cell.length_c   1.000
_cell.angle_alpha   90.00
_cell.angle_beta   90.00
_cell.angle_gamma   90.00
#
_symmetry.space_group_name_H-M   'P 1'
#
loop_
_entity.id
_entity.type
_entity.pdbx_description
1 polymer ?
#
loop_
_entity_poly.entity_id
_entity_poly.type
_entity_poly.pdbx_seq_one_letter_code
_entity_poly.pdbx_strand_id
1 'polypeptide(L)'
;MTNGVCGRRFDKWLEEYDDIVDHKYVFGQMGYNLKPLDMQGAVGSVQLLKFDEIHRLRRKNKESIQNIIETIPGCRVVRERSDSETSWFGVPIVCEESKTKHALVAHLESNKIQTRNYFAGNILLHPGYSHLDDAKKYPEANKVLNNVFFLGCSPVITDDMIGYIGEVVEDFRNA
;
A
#
# COMPACT_ATOMS: atom_id res chain seq x y z
N MET A 1 14.26 23.28 -7.54
CA MET A 1 14.73 23.81 -8.84
C MET A 1 13.68 24.77 -9.33
N THR A 2 14.00 26.01 -9.48
CA THR A 2 13.11 26.97 -10.09
C THR A 2 13.04 26.68 -11.57
N ASN A 3 11.98 26.02 -11.97
CA ASN A 3 11.40 26.03 -13.33
C ASN A 3 12.31 25.85 -14.52
N GLY A 4 13.19 24.83 -14.51
CA GLY A 4 13.82 24.35 -15.76
C GLY A 4 14.46 25.41 -16.68
N VAL A 5 14.54 26.64 -16.24
CA VAL A 5 15.22 27.69 -16.97
C VAL A 5 16.70 27.56 -16.60
N CYS A 6 17.43 26.85 -17.46
CA CYS A 6 18.87 26.99 -17.53
C CYS A 6 19.20 28.43 -17.93
N GLY A 7 18.83 29.36 -17.07
CA GLY A 7 19.17 30.76 -17.19
C GLY A 7 20.57 30.95 -16.63
N ARG A 8 21.48 31.37 -17.49
CA ARG A 8 22.77 31.93 -17.14
C ARG A 8 22.60 33.23 -16.32
N ARG A 9 22.06 33.12 -15.12
CA ARG A 9 21.80 34.23 -14.21
C ARG A 9 22.37 33.88 -12.84
N PHE A 10 23.67 33.82 -12.78
CA PHE A 10 24.41 33.61 -11.54
C PHE A 10 24.31 34.79 -10.60
N ASP A 11 24.23 35.98 -11.19
CA ASP A 11 24.23 37.29 -10.60
C ASP A 11 23.00 37.62 -9.73
N LYS A 12 21.91 36.86 -9.87
CA LYS A 12 20.65 37.14 -9.16
C LYS A 12 20.24 36.18 -8.06
N TRP A 13 20.95 35.07 -7.92
CA TRP A 13 20.61 34.01 -6.96
C TRP A 13 21.21 34.24 -5.57
N LEU A 14 22.28 35.01 -5.53
CA LEU A 14 23.06 35.30 -4.34
C LEU A 14 23.43 36.80 -4.31
N GLU A 15 22.41 37.70 -4.44
CA GLU A 15 22.59 39.15 -4.45
C GLU A 15 23.34 39.69 -3.22
N GLU A 16 23.39 38.91 -2.15
CA GLU A 16 24.10 39.21 -0.88
C GLU A 16 25.55 38.74 -0.88
N TYR A 17 26.03 38.09 -1.95
CA TYR A 17 27.41 37.62 -2.07
C TYR A 17 28.08 38.26 -3.28
N ASP A 18 29.24 38.86 -3.10
CA ASP A 18 30.04 39.48 -4.16
C ASP A 18 30.74 38.47 -5.08
N ASP A 19 30.57 37.17 -4.81
CA ASP A 19 31.23 36.10 -5.57
C ASP A 19 30.38 35.57 -6.72
N ILE A 20 31.03 35.26 -7.85
CA ILE A 20 30.40 34.60 -8.98
C ILE A 20 30.34 33.09 -8.71
N VAL A 21 29.15 32.57 -8.56
CA VAL A 21 28.90 31.12 -8.34
C VAL A 21 28.32 30.49 -9.57
N ASP A 22 28.90 29.36 -10.02
CA ASP A 22 28.34 28.59 -11.14
C ASP A 22 26.95 27.99 -10.74
N HIS A 23 25.92 28.37 -11.48
CA HIS A 23 24.54 27.92 -11.22
C HIS A 23 24.38 26.40 -11.11
N LYS A 24 25.27 25.64 -11.77
CA LYS A 24 25.28 24.17 -11.71
C LYS A 24 25.54 23.64 -10.32
N TYR A 25 26.17 24.44 -9.48
CA TYR A 25 26.58 24.08 -8.12
C TYR A 25 25.85 24.90 -7.04
N VAL A 26 24.80 25.65 -7.43
CA VAL A 26 23.96 26.35 -6.48
C VAL A 26 22.86 25.42 -5.98
N PHE A 27 22.90 25.07 -4.71
CA PHE A 27 21.91 24.22 -4.03
C PHE A 27 21.00 25.12 -3.20
N GLY A 28 19.80 25.39 -3.71
CA GLY A 28 18.81 26.23 -3.01
C GLY A 28 18.17 25.57 -1.78
N GLN A 29 18.26 24.23 -1.69
CA GLN A 29 17.75 23.46 -0.56
C GLN A 29 18.57 22.17 -0.38
N MET A 30 18.68 21.69 0.85
CA MET A 30 19.22 20.35 1.09
C MET A 30 18.23 19.29 0.65
N GLY A 31 18.71 18.29 -0.07
CA GLY A 31 17.89 17.20 -0.58
C GLY A 31 18.70 15.92 -0.76
N TYR A 32 18.02 14.83 -1.04
CA TYR A 32 18.61 13.49 -1.17
C TYR A 32 19.10 13.16 -2.58
N ASN A 33 19.17 14.14 -3.47
CA ASN A 33 19.58 13.96 -4.87
C ASN A 33 18.72 12.91 -5.64
N LEU A 34 17.43 12.87 -5.37
CA LEU A 34 16.46 11.95 -5.99
C LEU A 34 16.16 12.40 -7.43
N LYS A 35 17.10 12.15 -8.34
CA LYS A 35 16.92 12.43 -9.78
C LYS A 35 16.30 11.21 -10.45
N PRO A 36 15.12 11.35 -11.09
CA PRO A 36 14.58 10.28 -11.93
C PRO A 36 15.49 10.02 -13.14
N LEU A 37 15.60 8.75 -13.52
CA LEU A 37 16.25 8.36 -14.78
C LEU A 37 15.23 8.44 -15.91
N ASP A 38 15.69 8.73 -17.13
CA ASP A 38 14.83 8.77 -18.33
C ASP A 38 14.09 7.45 -18.55
N MET A 39 14.73 6.33 -18.22
CA MET A 39 14.12 5.00 -18.28
C MET A 39 12.92 4.87 -17.31
N GLN A 40 13.04 5.43 -16.11
CA GLN A 40 11.92 5.45 -15.15
C GLN A 40 10.78 6.32 -15.66
N GLY A 41 11.12 7.45 -16.29
CA GLY A 41 10.13 8.33 -16.95
C GLY A 41 9.40 7.63 -18.09
N ALA A 42 10.13 6.91 -18.93
CA ALA A 42 9.55 6.15 -20.05
C ALA A 42 8.60 5.05 -19.57
N VAL A 43 9.00 4.26 -18.58
CA VAL A 43 8.14 3.23 -17.95
C VAL A 43 6.92 3.88 -17.32
N GLY A 44 7.11 4.97 -16.55
CA GLY A 44 6.03 5.69 -15.89
C GLY A 44 4.99 6.22 -16.86
N SER A 45 5.43 6.77 -17.99
CA SER A 45 4.53 7.27 -19.04
C SER A 45 3.64 6.18 -19.62
N VAL A 46 4.21 5.00 -19.88
CA VAL A 46 3.43 3.83 -20.38
C VAL A 46 2.47 3.31 -19.31
N GLN A 47 2.89 3.29 -18.03
CA GLN A 47 2.00 2.86 -16.95
C GLN A 47 0.84 3.83 -16.75
N LEU A 48 1.07 5.12 -16.92
CA LEU A 48 0.02 6.14 -16.80
C LEU A 48 -1.10 5.94 -17.84
N LEU A 49 -0.76 5.52 -19.06
CA LEU A 49 -1.75 5.19 -20.09
C LEU A 49 -2.64 3.99 -19.73
N LYS A 50 -2.20 3.15 -18.81
CA LYS A 50 -2.96 1.97 -18.33
C LYS A 50 -3.68 2.24 -17.01
N PHE A 51 -3.53 3.44 -16.44
CA PHE A 51 -3.98 3.74 -15.09
C PHE A 51 -5.48 3.47 -14.87
N ASP A 52 -6.32 3.98 -15.76
CA ASP A 52 -7.79 3.88 -15.63
C ASP A 52 -8.25 2.42 -15.57
N GLU A 53 -7.70 1.58 -16.44
CA GLU A 53 -8.02 0.16 -16.47
C GLU A 53 -7.47 -0.59 -15.24
N ILE A 54 -6.25 -0.29 -14.81
CA ILE A 54 -5.67 -0.84 -13.58
C ILE A 54 -6.53 -0.46 -12.38
N HIS A 55 -6.94 0.79 -12.29
CA HIS A 55 -7.77 1.31 -11.21
C HIS A 55 -9.14 0.60 -11.19
N ARG A 56 -9.80 0.54 -12.34
CA ARG A 56 -11.10 -0.13 -12.50
C ARG A 56 -11.07 -1.60 -12.08
N LEU A 57 -10.05 -2.34 -12.55
CA LEU A 57 -9.91 -3.77 -12.24
C LEU A 57 -9.60 -4.01 -10.76
N ARG A 58 -8.75 -3.20 -10.15
CA ARG A 58 -8.48 -3.28 -8.70
C ARG A 58 -9.74 -3.08 -7.87
N ARG A 59 -10.55 -2.11 -8.22
CA ARG A 59 -11.82 -1.84 -7.52
C ARG A 59 -12.81 -2.99 -7.70
N LYS A 60 -12.98 -3.50 -8.93
CA LYS A 60 -13.81 -4.68 -9.22
C LYS A 60 -13.38 -5.88 -8.37
N ASN A 61 -12.09 -6.21 -8.40
CA ASN A 61 -11.56 -7.37 -7.67
C ASN A 61 -11.70 -7.20 -6.16
N LYS A 62 -11.46 -5.99 -5.65
CA LYS A 62 -11.67 -5.68 -4.22
C LYS A 62 -13.12 -5.89 -3.81
N GLU A 63 -14.07 -5.41 -4.58
CA GLU A 63 -15.51 -5.56 -4.30
C GLU A 63 -15.93 -7.02 -4.34
N SER A 64 -15.49 -7.78 -5.33
CA SER A 64 -15.78 -9.22 -5.44
C SER A 64 -15.24 -10.00 -4.23
N ILE A 65 -13.98 -9.77 -3.85
CA ILE A 65 -13.37 -10.41 -2.68
C ILE A 65 -14.07 -9.95 -1.38
N GLN A 66 -14.44 -8.68 -1.28
CA GLN A 66 -15.21 -8.18 -0.14
C GLN A 66 -16.51 -8.94 0.05
N ASN A 67 -17.28 -9.11 -1.03
CA ASN A 67 -18.57 -9.81 -0.98
C ASN A 67 -18.41 -11.27 -0.52
N ILE A 68 -17.32 -11.92 -0.91
CA ILE A 68 -16.97 -13.28 -0.46
C ILE A 68 -16.60 -13.28 1.04
N ILE A 69 -15.67 -12.42 1.45
CA ILE A 69 -15.15 -12.41 2.83
C ILE A 69 -16.22 -12.00 3.85
N GLU A 70 -17.08 -11.05 3.51
CA GLU A 70 -18.13 -10.58 4.43
C GLU A 70 -19.25 -11.63 4.65
N THR A 71 -19.19 -12.79 3.98
CA THR A 71 -20.02 -13.95 4.32
C THR A 71 -19.53 -14.70 5.55
N ILE A 72 -18.27 -14.50 5.99
CA ILE A 72 -17.70 -15.14 7.17
C ILE A 72 -18.14 -14.37 8.41
N PRO A 73 -18.83 -14.99 9.40
CA PRO A 73 -19.19 -14.31 10.64
C PRO A 73 -17.96 -13.73 11.37
N GLY A 74 -18.05 -12.48 11.82
CA GLY A 74 -16.96 -11.80 12.51
C GLY A 74 -15.82 -11.32 11.60
N CYS A 75 -15.98 -11.41 10.29
CA CYS A 75 -15.05 -10.83 9.31
C CYS A 75 -15.69 -9.67 8.56
N ARG A 76 -14.93 -8.61 8.38
CA ARG A 76 -15.33 -7.45 7.56
C ARG A 76 -14.15 -6.92 6.75
N VAL A 77 -14.45 -6.25 5.66
CA VAL A 77 -13.44 -5.59 4.82
C VAL A 77 -13.45 -4.08 5.08
N VAL A 78 -12.26 -3.48 5.13
CA VAL A 78 -12.12 -2.03 5.26
C VAL A 78 -12.68 -1.35 4.02
N ARG A 79 -13.50 -0.33 4.25
CA ARG A 79 -14.11 0.49 3.19
C ARG A 79 -13.38 1.83 3.08
N GLU A 80 -13.40 2.39 1.89
CA GLU A 80 -12.95 3.75 1.68
C GLU A 80 -13.93 4.76 2.29
N ARG A 81 -13.47 5.98 2.47
CA ARG A 81 -14.34 7.08 2.87
C ARG A 81 -15.26 7.47 1.70
N SER A 82 -16.41 8.04 2.02
CA SER A 82 -17.40 8.44 1.02
C SER A 82 -16.93 9.55 0.08
N ASP A 83 -15.88 10.28 0.48
CA ASP A 83 -15.28 11.38 -0.27
C ASP A 83 -13.98 10.98 -0.97
N SER A 84 -13.71 9.67 -1.11
CA SER A 84 -12.48 9.16 -1.72
C SER A 84 -12.75 8.04 -2.71
N GLU A 85 -11.85 7.89 -3.67
CA GLU A 85 -11.84 6.82 -4.65
C GLU A 85 -10.45 6.14 -4.64
N THR A 86 -10.37 5.01 -3.96
CA THR A 86 -9.11 4.32 -3.67
C THR A 86 -8.76 3.30 -4.74
N SER A 87 -7.53 3.37 -5.26
CA SER A 87 -6.94 2.32 -6.09
C SER A 87 -6.28 1.27 -5.19
N TRP A 88 -7.07 0.41 -4.61
CA TRP A 88 -6.67 -0.55 -3.59
C TRP A 88 -5.40 -1.33 -3.93
N PHE A 89 -4.44 -1.36 -3.02
CA PHE A 89 -3.26 -2.22 -3.09
C PHE A 89 -3.59 -3.67 -2.77
N GLY A 90 -4.46 -3.88 -1.79
CA GLY A 90 -4.97 -5.15 -1.35
C GLY A 90 -6.31 -4.98 -0.64
N VAL A 91 -6.96 -6.06 -0.29
CA VAL A 91 -8.26 -6.12 0.41
C VAL A 91 -8.00 -6.32 1.89
N PRO A 92 -8.02 -5.26 2.72
CA PRO A 92 -7.79 -5.40 4.15
C PRO A 92 -8.98 -6.06 4.83
N ILE A 93 -8.73 -7.19 5.49
CA ILE A 93 -9.72 -8.02 6.18
C ILE A 93 -9.49 -7.89 7.68
N VAL A 94 -10.52 -7.53 8.41
CA VAL A 94 -10.52 -7.40 9.87
C VAL A 94 -11.37 -8.52 10.45
N CYS A 95 -10.75 -9.38 11.25
CA CYS A 95 -11.43 -10.40 12.03
C CYS A 95 -11.70 -9.87 13.45
N GLU A 96 -12.86 -10.13 14.00
CA GLU A 96 -13.18 -9.75 15.40
C GLU A 96 -12.26 -10.45 16.39
N GLU A 97 -11.96 -11.72 16.12
CA GLU A 97 -11.09 -12.54 16.96
C GLU A 97 -9.80 -12.94 16.24
N SER A 98 -8.69 -12.87 16.97
CA SER A 98 -7.36 -13.29 16.48
C SER A 98 -7.33 -14.76 16.04
N LYS A 99 -8.04 -15.65 16.75
CA LYS A 99 -8.13 -17.07 16.37
C LYS A 99 -8.76 -17.27 15.01
N THR A 100 -9.81 -16.50 14.68
CA THR A 100 -10.47 -16.53 13.38
C THR A 100 -9.52 -16.09 12.27
N LYS A 101 -8.76 -15.02 12.50
CA LYS A 101 -7.69 -14.61 11.55
C LYS A 101 -6.71 -15.74 11.30
N HIS A 102 -6.16 -16.36 12.37
CA HIS A 102 -5.15 -17.39 12.21
C HIS A 102 -5.69 -18.63 11.48
N ALA A 103 -6.89 -19.07 11.81
CA ALA A 103 -7.54 -20.19 11.15
C ALA A 103 -7.82 -19.90 9.67
N LEU A 104 -8.37 -18.72 9.36
CA LEU A 104 -8.67 -18.31 7.99
C LEU A 104 -7.41 -18.15 7.15
N VAL A 105 -6.37 -17.52 7.69
CA VAL A 105 -5.07 -17.37 7.02
C VAL A 105 -4.47 -18.76 6.72
N ALA A 106 -4.44 -19.67 7.70
CA ALA A 106 -3.93 -21.02 7.50
C ALA A 106 -4.71 -21.79 6.42
N HIS A 107 -6.04 -21.65 6.42
CA HIS A 107 -6.91 -22.30 5.44
C HIS A 107 -6.67 -21.74 4.01
N LEU A 108 -6.62 -20.43 3.85
CA LEU A 108 -6.34 -19.79 2.55
C LEU A 108 -4.96 -20.17 2.02
N GLU A 109 -3.90 -20.10 2.83
CA GLU A 109 -2.54 -20.45 2.44
C GLU A 109 -2.40 -21.95 2.08
N SER A 110 -3.07 -22.85 2.80
CA SER A 110 -3.08 -24.28 2.45
C SER A 110 -3.73 -24.54 1.08
N ASN A 111 -4.69 -23.71 0.70
CA ASN A 111 -5.35 -23.72 -0.61
C ASN A 111 -4.65 -22.80 -1.64
N LYS A 112 -3.38 -22.45 -1.45
CA LYS A 112 -2.57 -21.65 -2.38
C LYS A 112 -3.07 -20.23 -2.62
N ILE A 113 -3.90 -19.70 -1.75
CA ILE A 113 -4.32 -18.31 -1.76
C ILE A 113 -3.40 -17.54 -0.82
N GLN A 114 -2.49 -16.75 -1.40
CA GLN A 114 -1.48 -16.03 -0.64
C GLN A 114 -2.09 -14.90 0.17
N THR A 115 -1.74 -14.83 1.44
CA THR A 115 -2.12 -13.75 2.35
C THR A 115 -0.92 -12.90 2.77
N ARG A 116 -1.16 -11.75 3.33
CA ARG A 116 -0.15 -10.90 3.95
C ARG A 116 -0.67 -10.30 5.25
N ASN A 117 0.17 -10.26 6.29
CA ASN A 117 -0.14 -9.44 7.45
C ASN A 117 -0.32 -7.98 7.06
N TYR A 118 -1.15 -7.26 7.79
CA TYR A 118 -1.35 -5.84 7.54
C TYR A 118 -0.10 -5.07 7.98
N PHE A 119 0.90 -5.08 7.08
CA PHE A 119 2.24 -4.50 7.26
C PHE A 119 2.90 -4.95 8.57
N ALA A 120 3.57 -4.01 9.24
CA ALA A 120 4.29 -4.27 10.48
C ALA A 120 3.38 -4.48 11.71
N GLY A 121 2.09 -4.10 11.61
CA GLY A 121 1.22 -4.04 12.79
C GLY A 121 1.73 -3.01 13.79
N ASN A 122 2.27 -3.45 14.93
CA ASN A 122 2.91 -2.57 15.90
C ASN A 122 4.43 -2.54 15.69
N ILE A 123 4.93 -1.45 15.15
CA ILE A 123 6.35 -1.28 14.83
C ILE A 123 7.26 -1.37 16.08
N LEU A 124 6.75 -1.04 17.26
CA LEU A 124 7.50 -1.11 18.52
C LEU A 124 7.84 -2.56 18.95
N LEU A 125 7.25 -3.56 18.30
CA LEU A 125 7.62 -4.96 18.48
C LEU A 125 8.85 -5.36 17.64
N HIS A 126 9.31 -4.49 16.75
CA HIS A 126 10.46 -4.75 15.88
C HIS A 126 11.75 -4.28 16.56
N PRO A 127 12.85 -5.06 16.49
CA PRO A 127 14.10 -4.75 17.20
C PRO A 127 14.65 -3.35 16.95
N GLY A 128 14.52 -2.84 15.73
CA GLY A 128 15.01 -1.51 15.37
C GLY A 128 14.25 -0.34 16.02
N TYR A 129 13.07 -0.58 16.58
CA TYR A 129 12.16 0.45 17.11
C TYR A 129 11.71 0.18 18.54
N SER A 130 12.00 -1.00 19.11
CA SER A 130 11.54 -1.41 20.45
C SER A 130 12.06 -0.51 21.57
N HIS A 131 13.12 0.22 21.33
CA HIS A 131 13.73 1.16 22.28
C HIS A 131 13.01 2.53 22.38
N LEU A 132 12.07 2.81 21.47
CA LEU A 132 11.42 4.12 21.40
C LEU A 132 10.30 4.29 22.42
N ASP A 133 9.49 3.23 22.67
CA ASP A 133 8.41 3.24 23.65
C ASP A 133 7.91 1.82 23.95
N ASP A 134 7.03 1.67 24.95
CA ASP A 134 6.39 0.40 25.28
C ASP A 134 5.22 0.11 24.32
N ALA A 135 5.33 -1.00 23.58
CA ALA A 135 4.31 -1.47 22.64
C ALA A 135 2.92 -1.68 23.27
N LYS A 136 2.84 -1.90 24.59
CA LYS A 136 1.57 -2.07 25.32
C LYS A 136 0.73 -0.80 25.37
N LYS A 137 1.35 0.37 25.23
CA LYS A 137 0.64 1.66 25.20
C LYS A 137 -0.19 1.85 23.92
N TYR A 138 -0.02 0.98 22.93
CA TYR A 138 -0.65 1.10 21.60
C TYR A 138 -1.56 -0.11 21.29
N PRO A 139 -2.66 -0.28 22.04
CA PRO A 139 -3.52 -1.45 21.91
C PRO A 139 -4.16 -1.59 20.52
N GLU A 140 -4.48 -0.48 19.85
CA GLU A 140 -5.04 -0.53 18.50
C GLU A 140 -4.02 -1.03 17.45
N ALA A 141 -2.74 -0.67 17.58
CA ALA A 141 -1.69 -1.22 16.73
C ALA A 141 -1.50 -2.74 16.98
N ASN A 142 -1.58 -3.18 18.23
CA ASN A 142 -1.55 -4.60 18.59
C ASN A 142 -2.78 -5.34 18.05
N LYS A 143 -3.94 -4.72 18.07
CA LYS A 143 -5.17 -5.27 17.48
C LYS A 143 -5.05 -5.39 15.95
N VAL A 144 -4.47 -4.41 15.27
CA VAL A 144 -4.18 -4.51 13.84
C VAL A 144 -3.26 -5.70 13.57
N LEU A 145 -2.18 -5.87 14.33
CA LEU A 145 -1.26 -7.00 14.17
C LEU A 145 -1.98 -8.35 14.31
N ASN A 146 -2.82 -8.47 15.33
CA ASN A 146 -3.43 -9.74 15.69
C ASN A 146 -4.67 -10.10 14.86
N ASN A 147 -5.39 -9.12 14.35
CA ASN A 147 -6.73 -9.31 13.79
C ASN A 147 -6.84 -8.92 12.31
N VAL A 148 -5.82 -8.27 11.73
CA VAL A 148 -5.91 -7.78 10.35
C VAL A 148 -4.90 -8.46 9.44
N PHE A 149 -5.34 -8.83 8.25
CA PHE A 149 -4.50 -9.31 7.16
C PHE A 149 -5.07 -8.81 5.83
N PHE A 150 -4.43 -9.06 4.70
CA PHE A 150 -5.01 -8.70 3.41
C PHE A 150 -4.74 -9.75 2.32
N LEU A 151 -5.65 -9.79 1.36
CA LEU A 151 -5.50 -10.47 0.08
C LEU A 151 -5.11 -9.47 -1.01
N GLY A 152 -4.43 -9.94 -2.04
CA GLY A 152 -4.17 -9.12 -3.23
C GLY A 152 -5.48 -8.82 -3.99
N CYS A 153 -5.52 -7.67 -4.67
CA CYS A 153 -6.59 -7.33 -5.63
C CYS A 153 -6.00 -6.84 -6.96
N SER A 154 -4.89 -7.45 -7.35
CA SER A 154 -4.18 -7.11 -8.59
C SER A 154 -5.08 -7.19 -9.82
N PRO A 155 -4.87 -6.34 -10.85
CA PRO A 155 -5.58 -6.43 -12.13
C PRO A 155 -5.45 -7.79 -12.83
N VAL A 156 -4.46 -8.60 -12.49
CA VAL A 156 -4.24 -9.93 -13.10
C VAL A 156 -5.12 -11.03 -12.48
N ILE A 157 -5.83 -10.75 -11.39
CA ILE A 157 -6.77 -11.71 -10.79
C ILE A 157 -7.99 -11.81 -11.72
N THR A 158 -8.23 -13.00 -12.22
CA THR A 158 -9.35 -13.32 -13.12
C THR A 158 -10.64 -13.65 -12.35
N ASP A 159 -11.76 -13.67 -13.06
CA ASP A 159 -13.05 -14.05 -12.46
C ASP A 159 -13.02 -15.52 -11.98
N ASP A 160 -12.30 -16.42 -12.66
CA ASP A 160 -12.11 -17.82 -12.21
C ASP A 160 -11.32 -17.87 -10.89
N MET A 161 -10.29 -17.05 -10.73
CA MET A 161 -9.55 -16.95 -9.46
C MET A 161 -10.42 -16.40 -8.33
N ILE A 162 -11.29 -15.44 -8.63
CA ILE A 162 -12.29 -14.95 -7.66
C ILE A 162 -13.28 -16.05 -7.29
N GLY A 163 -13.76 -16.83 -8.27
CA GLY A 163 -14.60 -18.00 -8.03
C GLY A 163 -13.95 -19.01 -7.09
N TYR A 164 -12.67 -19.34 -7.35
CA TYR A 164 -11.89 -20.23 -6.49
C TYR A 164 -11.74 -19.70 -5.06
N ILE A 165 -11.52 -18.40 -4.88
CA ILE A 165 -11.50 -17.79 -3.53
C ILE A 165 -12.87 -18.02 -2.84
N GLY A 166 -13.96 -17.90 -3.59
CA GLY A 166 -15.32 -18.13 -3.08
C GLY A 166 -15.50 -19.57 -2.58
N GLU A 167 -15.11 -20.57 -3.38
CA GLU A 167 -15.18 -21.98 -3.01
C GLU A 167 -14.38 -22.28 -1.73
N VAL A 168 -13.15 -21.81 -1.65
CA VAL A 168 -12.28 -22.01 -0.48
C VAL A 168 -12.85 -21.34 0.78
N VAL A 169 -13.44 -20.16 0.64
CA VAL A 169 -14.10 -19.47 1.78
C VAL A 169 -15.37 -20.20 2.21
N GLU A 170 -16.11 -20.75 1.28
CA GLU A 170 -17.30 -21.56 1.60
C GLU A 170 -16.92 -22.83 2.37
N ASP A 171 -15.87 -23.53 1.94
CA ASP A 171 -15.31 -24.68 2.66
C ASP A 171 -14.89 -24.31 4.09
N PHE A 172 -14.26 -23.16 4.28
CA PHE A 172 -13.89 -22.67 5.62
C PHE A 172 -15.09 -22.43 6.53
N ARG A 173 -16.19 -21.92 5.96
CA ARG A 173 -17.42 -21.63 6.73
C ARG A 173 -18.16 -22.88 7.17
N ASN A 174 -18.02 -23.96 6.38
CA ASN A 174 -18.73 -25.22 6.59
C ASN A 174 -17.94 -26.22 7.48
N ALA A 175 -16.67 -25.88 7.82
CA ALA A 175 -15.78 -26.69 8.68
C ALA A 175 -15.94 -26.31 10.16
#